data_5d64951dfd67286e027b51f0c317a969
#
_entry.id   5d64951dfd67286e027b51f0c317a969
#
_cell.length_a   1.000
_cell.length_b   1.000
_cell.length_c   1.000
_cell.angle_alpha   90.00
_cell.angle_beta   90.00
_cell.angle_gamma   90.00
#
_symmetry.space_group_name_H-M   'P 1'
#
loop_
_entity.id
_entity.type
_entity.pdbx_description
1 polymer ?
#
loop_
_entity_poly.entity_id
_entity_poly.type
_entity_poly.pdbx_seq_one_letter_code
_entity_poly.pdbx_strand_id
1 'polypeptide(L)'
;MAILVTGGAGFIGSHTCVELLEAGYDVVVVDNLYNSSKKALDRVEQITGKHVTFYEADILDREALNAVFDKEQIDSVIHFAGLKAVGESVSKPIEYYYNNIAGTLVLCDVMRKHGVKSIVFSSSATVYGDPAFVPITEECPKGKCTNPYGQTKSMLEQVLEDIYVSDHDWKVILLRYFNPIGAHKSGLIGEDPKGIPNNLVPYVAQVAIGKLECVGVFGNDYDTPDGTGVRDYIHVVDLAKGHVAAIKKMEKSEGGVQIYNLGTGKGYSVLDVIHAFSKACGKEIPYVIKPRRPGDIATCYADPSKAKAELGWEAHYGIEEM
;
A
#
# COMPACT_ATOMS: atom_id res chain seq x y z
N MET A 1 1.89 0.65 23.59
CA MET A 1 0.91 0.05 22.65
C MET A 1 1.67 -0.62 21.54
N ALA A 2 1.46 -1.92 21.36
CA ALA A 2 2.16 -2.71 20.36
C ALA A 2 1.31 -2.92 19.11
N ILE A 3 1.87 -2.57 17.96
CA ILE A 3 1.23 -2.70 16.66
C ILE A 3 1.86 -3.86 15.90
N LEU A 4 1.06 -4.86 15.54
CA LEU A 4 1.48 -5.91 14.62
C LEU A 4 1.40 -5.39 13.18
N VAL A 5 2.51 -5.44 12.46
CA VAL A 5 2.59 -5.04 11.05
C VAL A 5 2.88 -6.29 10.21
N THR A 6 1.87 -6.83 9.55
CA THR A 6 2.10 -7.92 8.60
C THR A 6 2.60 -7.37 7.28
N GLY A 7 3.61 -7.99 6.67
CA GLY A 7 4.28 -7.45 5.49
C GLY A 7 5.18 -6.24 5.81
N GLY A 8 5.63 -6.13 7.07
CA GLY A 8 6.38 -4.99 7.58
C GLY A 8 7.80 -4.85 7.01
N ALA A 9 8.36 -5.91 6.42
CA ALA A 9 9.66 -5.85 5.74
C ALA A 9 9.54 -5.36 4.27
N GLY A 10 8.32 -5.18 3.75
CA GLY A 10 8.07 -4.67 2.41
C GLY A 10 8.25 -3.16 2.29
N PHE A 11 8.02 -2.62 1.08
CA PHE A 11 8.20 -1.19 0.77
C PHE A 11 7.39 -0.27 1.68
N ILE A 12 6.05 -0.38 1.66
CA ILE A 12 5.18 0.47 2.48
C ILE A 12 5.33 0.10 3.97
N GLY A 13 5.43 -1.21 4.27
CA GLY A 13 5.55 -1.70 5.64
C GLY A 13 6.77 -1.16 6.38
N SER A 14 7.95 -1.18 5.76
CA SER A 14 9.18 -0.67 6.40
C SER A 14 9.14 0.83 6.68
N HIS A 15 8.59 1.64 5.76
CA HIS A 15 8.39 3.07 5.99
C HIS A 15 7.34 3.31 7.10
N THR A 16 6.28 2.50 7.15
CA THR A 16 5.28 2.59 8.23
C THR A 16 5.88 2.19 9.59
N CYS A 17 6.76 1.19 9.64
CA CYS A 17 7.49 0.85 10.85
C CYS A 17 8.33 2.02 11.37
N VAL A 18 9.01 2.77 10.49
CA VAL A 18 9.75 3.99 10.88
C VAL A 18 8.80 4.99 11.54
N GLU A 19 7.70 5.35 10.88
CA GLU A 19 6.77 6.37 11.37
C GLU A 19 6.06 5.93 12.67
N LEU A 20 5.73 4.64 12.84
CA LEU A 20 5.18 4.09 14.08
C LEU A 20 6.17 4.19 15.23
N LEU A 21 7.42 3.77 15.03
CA LEU A 21 8.47 3.85 16.03
C LEU A 21 8.75 5.30 16.43
N GLU A 22 8.82 6.23 15.46
CA GLU A 22 8.99 7.66 15.74
C GLU A 22 7.79 8.24 16.51
N ALA A 23 6.58 7.75 16.26
CA ALA A 23 5.37 8.12 17.00
C ALA A 23 5.29 7.49 18.40
N GLY A 24 6.22 6.61 18.79
CA GLY A 24 6.31 6.02 20.12
C GLY A 24 5.56 4.71 20.31
N TYR A 25 5.16 4.05 19.23
CA TYR A 25 4.57 2.70 19.28
C TYR A 25 5.66 1.62 19.33
N ASP A 26 5.35 0.50 19.96
CA ASP A 26 6.13 -0.73 19.83
C ASP A 26 5.70 -1.44 18.54
N VAL A 27 6.66 -1.94 17.78
CA VAL A 27 6.39 -2.54 16.48
C VAL A 27 6.78 -4.02 16.49
N VAL A 28 5.81 -4.86 16.17
CA VAL A 28 5.99 -6.29 15.92
C VAL A 28 5.75 -6.55 14.44
N VAL A 29 6.67 -7.19 13.75
CA VAL A 29 6.56 -7.47 12.31
C VAL A 29 6.42 -8.96 12.08
N VAL A 30 5.45 -9.34 11.25
CA VAL A 30 5.33 -10.67 10.62
C VAL A 30 5.49 -10.52 9.11
N ASP A 31 6.46 -11.24 8.54
CA ASP A 31 6.72 -11.22 7.09
C ASP A 31 7.36 -12.56 6.68
N ASN A 32 6.93 -13.14 5.56
CA ASN A 32 7.51 -14.39 5.04
C ASN A 32 8.71 -14.16 4.11
N LEU A 33 9.11 -12.92 3.92
CA LEU A 33 10.22 -12.49 3.08
C LEU A 33 10.12 -12.93 1.60
N TYR A 34 8.91 -13.25 1.14
CA TYR A 34 8.67 -13.66 -0.25
C TYR A 34 9.14 -12.61 -1.26
N ASN A 35 8.73 -11.34 -1.07
CA ASN A 35 9.10 -10.20 -1.93
C ASN A 35 9.66 -9.02 -1.11
N SER A 36 10.34 -9.33 -0.03
CA SER A 36 10.93 -8.39 0.93
C SER A 36 12.27 -8.90 1.42
N SER A 37 12.89 -8.19 2.35
CA SER A 37 14.16 -8.58 2.96
C SER A 37 14.22 -8.12 4.40
N LYS A 38 14.70 -8.97 5.30
CA LYS A 38 14.99 -8.62 6.69
C LYS A 38 15.91 -7.38 6.80
N LYS A 39 16.77 -7.17 5.82
CA LYS A 39 17.65 -5.98 5.75
C LYS A 39 16.86 -4.65 5.81
N ALA A 40 15.61 -4.63 5.34
CA ALA A 40 14.76 -3.43 5.47
C ALA A 40 14.50 -3.11 6.95
N LEU A 41 14.24 -4.14 7.79
CA LEU A 41 14.01 -3.96 9.22
C LEU A 41 15.28 -3.56 9.97
N ASP A 42 16.44 -4.14 9.63
CA ASP A 42 17.73 -3.73 10.19
C ASP A 42 18.00 -2.23 9.90
N ARG A 43 17.58 -1.75 8.73
CA ARG A 43 17.67 -0.34 8.36
C ARG A 43 16.63 0.55 9.04
N VAL A 44 15.44 0.03 9.32
CA VAL A 44 14.45 0.72 10.16
C VAL A 44 15.04 0.97 11.55
N GLU A 45 15.66 -0.03 12.16
CA GLU A 45 16.36 0.12 13.44
C GLU A 45 17.53 1.13 13.36
N GLN A 46 18.29 1.11 12.26
CA GLN A 46 19.37 2.09 12.03
C GLN A 46 18.84 3.52 11.91
N ILE A 47 17.69 3.73 11.27
CA ILE A 47 17.07 5.05 11.08
C ILE A 47 16.52 5.59 12.39
N THR A 48 15.82 4.75 13.15
CA THR A 48 15.05 5.16 14.33
C THR A 48 15.82 5.04 15.64
N GLY A 49 16.88 4.23 15.66
CA GLY A 49 17.56 3.83 16.90
C GLY A 49 16.72 2.95 17.83
N LYS A 50 15.61 2.40 17.34
CA LYS A 50 14.64 1.61 18.11
C LYS A 50 14.54 0.19 17.54
N HIS A 51 14.23 -0.77 18.43
CA HIS A 51 14.12 -2.17 18.07
C HIS A 51 12.79 -2.51 17.39
N VAL A 52 12.83 -3.43 16.42
CA VAL A 52 11.69 -4.05 15.77
C VAL A 52 11.65 -5.54 16.12
N THR A 53 10.61 -5.97 16.80
CA THR A 53 10.40 -7.41 17.03
C THR A 53 9.98 -8.08 15.73
N PHE A 54 10.75 -9.05 15.24
CA PHE A 54 10.50 -9.67 13.93
C PHE A 54 10.27 -11.18 14.05
N TYR A 55 9.21 -11.64 13.38
CA TYR A 55 8.88 -13.06 13.19
C TYR A 55 8.81 -13.36 11.69
N GLU A 56 9.67 -14.27 11.22
CA GLU A 56 9.59 -14.80 9.87
C GLU A 56 8.49 -15.87 9.84
N ALA A 57 7.30 -15.49 9.35
CA ALA A 57 6.15 -16.36 9.28
C ALA A 57 5.22 -15.95 8.14
N ASP A 58 4.46 -16.91 7.62
CA ASP A 58 3.43 -16.70 6.61
C ASP A 58 2.08 -16.41 7.28
N ILE A 59 1.30 -15.49 6.72
CA ILE A 59 -0.06 -15.19 7.19
C ILE A 59 -1.04 -16.36 7.01
N LEU A 60 -0.70 -17.33 6.18
CA LEU A 60 -1.43 -18.58 6.03
C LEU A 60 -1.13 -19.57 7.16
N ASP A 61 -0.01 -19.40 7.87
CA ASP A 61 0.36 -20.26 9.00
C ASP A 61 -0.32 -19.83 10.30
N ARG A 62 -1.46 -20.45 10.56
CA ARG A 62 -2.28 -20.18 11.75
C ARG A 62 -1.54 -20.43 13.06
N GLU A 63 -0.71 -21.48 13.12
CA GLU A 63 0.01 -21.84 14.35
C GLU A 63 1.11 -20.83 14.64
N ALA A 64 1.86 -20.44 13.62
CA ALA A 64 2.86 -19.40 13.75
C ALA A 64 2.25 -18.04 14.18
N LEU A 65 1.10 -17.65 13.60
CA LEU A 65 0.40 -16.44 14.02
C LEU A 65 -0.10 -16.54 15.48
N ASN A 66 -0.73 -17.64 15.87
CA ASN A 66 -1.14 -17.81 17.29
C ASN A 66 0.07 -17.67 18.23
N ALA A 67 1.22 -18.28 17.91
CA ALA A 67 2.43 -18.19 18.72
C ALA A 67 2.94 -16.74 18.86
N VAL A 68 2.79 -15.91 17.83
CA VAL A 68 3.11 -14.48 17.91
C VAL A 68 2.15 -13.77 18.86
N PHE A 69 0.84 -13.97 18.74
CA PHE A 69 -0.15 -13.33 19.61
C PHE A 69 -0.11 -13.85 21.06
N ASP A 70 0.33 -15.10 21.28
CA ASP A 70 0.55 -15.65 22.64
C ASP A 70 1.74 -14.97 23.32
N LYS A 71 2.75 -14.58 22.57
CA LYS A 71 4.00 -14.04 23.09
C LYS A 71 4.00 -12.52 23.21
N GLU A 72 3.36 -11.84 22.28
CA GLU A 72 3.35 -10.39 22.18
C GLU A 72 1.96 -9.83 22.57
N GLN A 73 1.94 -8.76 23.37
CA GLN A 73 0.71 -8.07 23.72
C GLN A 73 0.29 -7.13 22.60
N ILE A 74 -0.35 -7.69 21.55
CA ILE A 74 -0.79 -6.93 20.38
C ILE A 74 -2.08 -6.17 20.70
N ASP A 75 -2.07 -4.86 20.44
CA ASP A 75 -3.26 -3.99 20.62
C ASP A 75 -4.01 -3.78 19.30
N SER A 76 -3.29 -3.67 18.20
CA SER A 76 -3.85 -3.43 16.86
C SER A 76 -2.99 -4.04 15.76
N VAL A 77 -3.58 -4.23 14.59
CA VAL A 77 -2.90 -4.79 13.41
C VAL A 77 -2.94 -3.79 12.25
N ILE A 78 -1.80 -3.60 11.57
CA ILE A 78 -1.74 -3.03 10.23
C ILE A 78 -1.42 -4.16 9.26
N HIS A 79 -2.32 -4.40 8.32
CA HIS A 79 -2.24 -5.56 7.43
C HIS A 79 -1.83 -5.15 6.01
N PHE A 80 -0.50 -5.28 5.72
CA PHE A 80 0.06 -5.10 4.37
C PHE A 80 0.29 -6.40 3.63
N ALA A 81 0.51 -7.51 4.35
CA ALA A 81 0.87 -8.77 3.73
C ALA A 81 -0.14 -9.19 2.65
N GLY A 82 0.36 -9.45 1.46
CA GLY A 82 -0.43 -9.85 0.31
C GLY A 82 0.33 -9.70 -1.00
N LEU A 83 -0.04 -10.50 -1.99
CA LEU A 83 0.46 -10.37 -3.35
C LEU A 83 -0.17 -9.13 -4.01
N LYS A 84 0.65 -8.27 -4.64
CA LYS A 84 0.22 -6.93 -5.08
C LYS A 84 0.42 -6.62 -6.56
N ALA A 85 1.07 -7.49 -7.32
CA ALA A 85 1.42 -7.21 -8.71
C ALA A 85 0.22 -7.44 -9.64
N VAL A 86 -0.37 -6.34 -10.14
CA VAL A 86 -1.58 -6.35 -10.98
C VAL A 86 -1.41 -7.28 -12.19
N GLY A 87 -0.32 -7.15 -12.96
CA GLY A 87 -0.08 -7.98 -14.15
C GLY A 87 0.11 -9.46 -13.81
N GLU A 88 0.82 -9.77 -12.74
CA GLU A 88 1.01 -11.16 -12.28
C GLU A 88 -0.31 -11.78 -11.83
N SER A 89 -1.19 -11.00 -11.19
CA SER A 89 -2.48 -11.51 -10.72
C SER A 89 -3.35 -12.09 -11.85
N VAL A 90 -3.22 -11.55 -13.06
CA VAL A 90 -3.95 -12.05 -14.23
C VAL A 90 -3.45 -13.44 -14.66
N SER A 91 -2.15 -13.70 -14.54
CA SER A 91 -1.53 -14.99 -14.88
C SER A 91 -1.59 -16.03 -13.77
N LYS A 92 -1.72 -15.59 -12.51
CA LYS A 92 -1.71 -16.44 -11.30
C LYS A 92 -2.90 -16.13 -10.38
N PRO A 93 -4.15 -16.16 -10.87
CA PRO A 93 -5.30 -15.74 -10.06
C PRO A 93 -5.53 -16.60 -8.81
N ILE A 94 -5.30 -17.91 -8.89
CA ILE A 94 -5.51 -18.82 -7.76
C ILE A 94 -4.59 -18.47 -6.60
N GLU A 95 -3.31 -18.24 -6.87
CA GLU A 95 -2.31 -17.85 -5.87
C GLU A 95 -2.69 -16.53 -5.19
N TYR A 96 -3.20 -15.56 -5.98
CA TYR A 96 -3.64 -14.25 -5.44
C TYR A 96 -4.86 -14.39 -4.55
N TYR A 97 -5.88 -15.14 -4.99
CA TYR A 97 -7.07 -15.37 -4.16
C TYR A 97 -6.72 -16.17 -2.91
N TYR A 98 -5.94 -17.23 -3.03
CA TYR A 98 -5.57 -18.05 -1.90
C TYR A 98 -4.74 -17.27 -0.89
N ASN A 99 -3.65 -16.64 -1.32
CA ASN A 99 -2.78 -15.89 -0.43
C ASN A 99 -3.50 -14.72 0.24
N ASN A 100 -4.16 -13.88 -0.55
CA ASN A 100 -4.70 -12.63 -0.01
C ASN A 100 -5.96 -12.87 0.82
N ILE A 101 -6.90 -13.70 0.34
CA ILE A 101 -8.16 -13.92 1.04
C ILE A 101 -7.98 -14.91 2.19
N ALA A 102 -7.43 -16.09 1.94
CA ALA A 102 -7.27 -17.06 3.02
C ALA A 102 -6.31 -16.55 4.10
N GLY A 103 -5.20 -15.88 3.73
CA GLY A 103 -4.27 -15.30 4.70
C GLY A 103 -4.94 -14.25 5.58
N THR A 104 -5.75 -13.34 5.01
CA THR A 104 -6.49 -12.34 5.80
C THR A 104 -7.53 -13.00 6.70
N LEU A 105 -8.24 -14.04 6.24
CA LEU A 105 -9.20 -14.78 7.06
C LEU A 105 -8.51 -15.49 8.24
N VAL A 106 -7.34 -16.11 8.00
CA VAL A 106 -6.55 -16.73 9.07
C VAL A 106 -6.12 -15.69 10.08
N LEU A 107 -5.61 -14.54 9.64
CA LEU A 107 -5.22 -13.44 10.53
C LEU A 107 -6.40 -12.95 11.37
N CYS A 108 -7.55 -12.65 10.76
CA CYS A 108 -8.75 -12.17 11.47
C CYS A 108 -9.27 -13.21 12.50
N ASP A 109 -9.21 -14.50 12.17
CA ASP A 109 -9.61 -15.56 13.11
C ASP A 109 -8.64 -15.66 14.30
N VAL A 110 -7.34 -15.52 14.10
CA VAL A 110 -6.34 -15.45 15.16
C VAL A 110 -6.56 -14.19 16.01
N MET A 111 -6.70 -13.02 15.39
CA MET A 111 -7.02 -11.77 16.10
C MET A 111 -8.23 -11.91 17.01
N ARG A 112 -9.33 -12.48 16.48
CA ARG A 112 -10.56 -12.72 17.23
C ARG A 112 -10.33 -13.62 18.45
N LYS A 113 -9.56 -14.72 18.31
CA LYS A 113 -9.24 -15.65 19.39
C LYS A 113 -8.45 -15.01 20.53
N HIS A 114 -7.57 -14.06 20.18
CA HIS A 114 -6.76 -13.33 21.14
C HIS A 114 -7.40 -12.00 21.64
N GLY A 115 -8.66 -11.74 21.23
CA GLY A 115 -9.39 -10.53 21.65
C GLY A 115 -8.91 -9.24 21.01
N VAL A 116 -8.06 -9.31 19.95
CA VAL A 116 -7.58 -8.16 19.18
C VAL A 116 -8.58 -7.88 18.07
N LYS A 117 -9.31 -6.78 18.16
CA LYS A 117 -10.40 -6.42 17.25
C LYS A 117 -10.15 -5.10 16.49
N SER A 118 -8.90 -4.69 16.38
CA SER A 118 -8.50 -3.41 15.76
C SER A 118 -7.59 -3.68 14.56
N ILE A 119 -8.05 -3.33 13.33
CA ILE A 119 -7.31 -3.57 12.09
C ILE A 119 -7.34 -2.36 11.15
N VAL A 120 -6.17 -1.95 10.69
CA VAL A 120 -5.98 -1.07 9.53
C VAL A 120 -5.63 -1.95 8.34
N PHE A 121 -6.48 -1.94 7.33
CA PHE A 121 -6.32 -2.76 6.13
C PHE A 121 -5.79 -1.95 4.95
N SER A 122 -4.73 -2.46 4.34
CA SER A 122 -4.17 -1.99 3.08
C SER A 122 -5.12 -2.30 1.93
N SER A 123 -6.06 -1.40 1.64
CA SER A 123 -6.89 -1.47 0.45
C SER A 123 -6.24 -0.73 -0.72
N SER A 124 -6.94 -0.52 -1.81
CA SER A 124 -6.40 0.04 -3.05
C SER A 124 -7.46 0.79 -3.82
N ALA A 125 -7.08 1.86 -4.52
CA ALA A 125 -7.94 2.54 -5.49
C ALA A 125 -8.44 1.62 -6.62
N THR A 126 -7.80 0.45 -6.82
CA THR A 126 -8.26 -0.55 -7.81
C THR A 126 -9.66 -1.09 -7.52
N VAL A 127 -10.19 -0.93 -6.29
CA VAL A 127 -11.56 -1.31 -5.94
C VAL A 127 -12.62 -0.46 -6.64
N TYR A 128 -12.24 0.75 -7.08
CA TYR A 128 -13.13 1.60 -7.86
C TYR A 128 -13.29 1.16 -9.32
N GLY A 129 -12.37 0.31 -9.82
CA GLY A 129 -12.38 -0.11 -11.22
C GLY A 129 -12.22 1.07 -12.16
N ASP A 130 -13.18 1.23 -13.10
CA ASP A 130 -13.36 2.46 -13.88
C ASP A 130 -14.25 3.41 -13.08
N PRO A 131 -13.69 4.47 -12.46
CA PRO A 131 -14.42 5.27 -11.48
C PRO A 131 -15.55 6.08 -12.13
N ALA A 132 -16.68 6.17 -11.44
CA ALA A 132 -17.84 6.92 -11.94
C ALA A 132 -17.57 8.43 -12.06
N PHE A 133 -16.62 8.95 -11.32
CA PHE A 133 -16.17 10.36 -11.34
C PHE A 133 -14.76 10.52 -10.81
N VAL A 134 -14.11 11.60 -11.21
CA VAL A 134 -12.76 12.01 -10.79
C VAL A 134 -12.82 13.52 -10.47
N PRO A 135 -12.28 14.01 -9.34
CA PRO A 135 -11.56 13.31 -8.27
C PRO A 135 -12.41 12.25 -7.57
N ILE A 136 -11.77 11.14 -7.15
CA ILE A 136 -12.46 10.00 -6.56
C ILE A 136 -12.62 10.23 -5.05
N THR A 137 -13.86 10.33 -4.58
CA THR A 137 -14.19 10.31 -3.14
C THR A 137 -14.51 8.89 -2.68
N GLU A 138 -14.60 8.67 -1.36
CA GLU A 138 -14.99 7.37 -0.80
C GLU A 138 -16.46 7.00 -1.10
N GLU A 139 -17.28 7.96 -1.49
CA GLU A 139 -18.66 7.75 -1.94
C GLU A 139 -18.74 7.18 -3.37
N CYS A 140 -17.63 7.24 -4.14
CA CYS A 140 -17.57 6.60 -5.44
C CYS A 140 -17.82 5.10 -5.28
N PRO A 141 -18.81 4.55 -5.99
CA PRO A 141 -19.16 3.14 -5.85
C PRO A 141 -17.98 2.25 -6.24
N LYS A 142 -17.85 1.11 -5.55
CA LYS A 142 -16.93 0.07 -5.98
C LYS A 142 -17.34 -0.42 -7.38
N GLY A 143 -16.42 -0.33 -8.33
CA GLY A 143 -16.66 -0.75 -9.71
C GLY A 143 -16.27 -2.21 -9.96
N LYS A 144 -16.41 -2.64 -11.22
CA LYS A 144 -15.89 -3.94 -11.65
C LYS A 144 -14.36 -3.87 -11.68
N CYS A 145 -13.72 -4.61 -10.79
CA CYS A 145 -12.26 -4.70 -10.80
C CYS A 145 -11.75 -5.30 -12.11
N THR A 146 -10.71 -4.70 -12.68
CA THR A 146 -10.14 -5.12 -13.97
C THR A 146 -9.13 -6.27 -13.86
N ASN A 147 -8.79 -6.67 -12.63
CA ASN A 147 -7.79 -7.69 -12.37
C ASN A 147 -8.05 -8.42 -11.02
N PRO A 148 -7.49 -9.65 -10.85
CA PRO A 148 -7.67 -10.44 -9.63
C PRO A 148 -7.14 -9.77 -8.36
N TYR A 149 -6.03 -9.03 -8.43
CA TYR A 149 -5.52 -8.29 -7.27
C TYR A 149 -6.55 -7.29 -6.75
N GLY A 150 -7.08 -6.42 -7.62
CA GLY A 150 -8.13 -5.48 -7.23
C GLY A 150 -9.37 -6.19 -6.68
N GLN A 151 -9.74 -7.32 -7.31
CA GLN A 151 -10.87 -8.12 -6.84
C GLN A 151 -10.62 -8.68 -5.43
N THR A 152 -9.41 -9.15 -5.09
CA THR A 152 -9.11 -9.59 -3.71
C THR A 152 -9.26 -8.46 -2.71
N LYS A 153 -8.82 -7.24 -3.04
CA LYS A 153 -8.99 -6.06 -2.16
C LYS A 153 -10.47 -5.71 -1.97
N SER A 154 -11.26 -5.69 -3.04
CA SER A 154 -12.71 -5.42 -2.97
C SER A 154 -13.47 -6.46 -2.14
N MET A 155 -13.13 -7.75 -2.29
CA MET A 155 -13.73 -8.83 -1.49
C MET A 155 -13.33 -8.73 -0.02
N LEU A 156 -12.07 -8.41 0.28
CA LEU A 156 -11.59 -8.28 1.66
C LEU A 156 -12.18 -7.07 2.38
N GLU A 157 -12.46 -5.97 1.69
CA GLU A 157 -13.25 -4.88 2.28
C GLU A 157 -14.62 -5.41 2.74
N GLN A 158 -15.33 -6.17 1.90
CA GLN A 158 -16.62 -6.75 2.27
C GLN A 158 -16.50 -7.74 3.44
N VAL A 159 -15.49 -8.61 3.44
CA VAL A 159 -15.22 -9.53 4.55
C VAL A 159 -15.03 -8.78 5.87
N LEU A 160 -14.27 -7.70 5.87
CA LEU A 160 -14.02 -6.90 7.07
C LEU A 160 -15.27 -6.14 7.54
N GLU A 161 -16.11 -5.68 6.60
CA GLU A 161 -17.43 -5.12 6.91
C GLU A 161 -18.34 -6.18 7.56
N ASP A 162 -18.39 -7.40 7.02
CA ASP A 162 -19.19 -8.52 7.55
C ASP A 162 -18.68 -8.97 8.95
N ILE A 163 -17.38 -8.95 9.18
CA ILE A 163 -16.78 -9.20 10.50
C ILE A 163 -17.28 -8.17 11.52
N TYR A 164 -17.28 -6.87 11.16
CA TYR A 164 -17.84 -5.83 12.03
C TYR A 164 -19.36 -6.03 12.27
N VAL A 165 -20.11 -6.41 11.25
CA VAL A 165 -21.56 -6.68 11.41
C VAL A 165 -21.81 -7.84 12.38
N SER A 166 -20.93 -8.86 12.38
CA SER A 166 -21.02 -10.00 13.29
C SER A 166 -20.62 -9.69 14.73
N ASP A 167 -19.78 -8.66 14.93
CA ASP A 167 -19.25 -8.26 16.24
C ASP A 167 -18.86 -6.78 16.19
N HIS A 168 -19.72 -5.92 16.76
CA HIS A 168 -19.59 -4.46 16.71
C HIS A 168 -18.43 -3.87 17.53
N ASP A 169 -17.70 -4.69 18.29
CA ASP A 169 -16.47 -4.25 18.96
C ASP A 169 -15.30 -4.09 17.98
N TRP A 170 -15.41 -4.63 16.77
CA TRP A 170 -14.35 -4.47 15.76
C TRP A 170 -14.21 -3.02 15.34
N LYS A 171 -12.96 -2.60 15.19
CA LYS A 171 -12.52 -1.32 14.67
C LYS A 171 -11.77 -1.58 13.39
N VAL A 172 -12.37 -1.20 12.27
CA VAL A 172 -11.83 -1.46 10.94
C VAL A 172 -11.58 -0.14 10.22
N ILE A 173 -10.36 0.10 9.78
CA ILE A 173 -10.03 1.22 8.90
C ILE A 173 -9.50 0.67 7.58
N LEU A 174 -10.20 0.99 6.49
CA LEU A 174 -9.84 0.62 5.13
C LEU A 174 -9.14 1.82 4.47
N LEU A 175 -7.85 1.68 4.16
CA LEU A 175 -7.07 2.72 3.50
C LEU A 175 -6.92 2.39 2.02
N ARG A 176 -7.58 3.12 1.15
CA ARG A 176 -7.51 2.97 -0.31
C ARG A 176 -6.35 3.80 -0.85
N TYR A 177 -5.24 3.13 -1.15
CA TYR A 177 -4.05 3.79 -1.68
C TYR A 177 -4.18 4.05 -3.17
N PHE A 178 -3.60 5.16 -3.60
CA PHE A 178 -3.33 5.41 -5.02
C PHE A 178 -1.93 4.85 -5.36
N ASN A 179 -1.03 5.60 -5.95
CA ASN A 179 0.25 5.05 -6.43
C ASN A 179 1.42 5.45 -5.51
N PRO A 180 1.81 4.64 -4.51
CA PRO A 180 2.92 4.99 -3.64
C PRO A 180 4.26 4.91 -4.39
N ILE A 181 5.07 5.96 -4.24
CA ILE A 181 6.40 6.11 -4.82
C ILE A 181 7.35 6.81 -3.84
N GLY A 182 8.60 7.02 -4.25
CA GLY A 182 9.59 7.69 -3.43
C GLY A 182 10.34 6.75 -2.48
N ALA A 183 11.16 7.32 -1.62
CA ALA A 183 11.97 6.59 -0.66
C ALA A 183 12.20 7.42 0.60
N HIS A 184 12.65 6.79 1.69
CA HIS A 184 13.00 7.52 2.89
C HIS A 184 14.21 8.44 2.66
N LYS A 185 14.18 9.65 3.23
CA LYS A 185 15.22 10.69 3.08
C LYS A 185 16.64 10.23 3.44
N SER A 186 16.80 9.16 4.25
CA SER A 186 18.09 8.59 4.57
C SER A 186 18.75 7.83 3.40
N GLY A 187 17.99 7.48 2.35
CA GLY A 187 18.43 6.60 1.27
C GLY A 187 18.62 5.14 1.67
N LEU A 188 18.25 4.75 2.89
CA LEU A 188 18.47 3.39 3.39
C LEU A 188 17.33 2.41 3.04
N ILE A 189 16.09 2.90 2.95
CA ILE A 189 14.92 2.11 2.57
C ILE A 189 14.17 2.76 1.40
N GLY A 190 13.60 1.93 0.54
CA GLY A 190 12.88 2.33 -0.67
C GLY A 190 12.21 1.12 -1.31
N GLU A 191 11.69 1.26 -2.53
CA GLU A 191 11.10 0.15 -3.28
C GLU A 191 12.20 -0.64 -4.00
N ASP A 192 12.46 -1.88 -3.56
CA ASP A 192 13.47 -2.78 -4.12
C ASP A 192 12.84 -4.15 -4.45
N PRO A 193 12.04 -4.23 -5.53
CA PRO A 193 11.37 -5.47 -5.91
C PRO A 193 12.36 -6.51 -6.42
N LYS A 194 12.10 -7.78 -6.12
CA LYS A 194 12.86 -8.90 -6.70
C LYS A 194 12.52 -9.02 -8.20
N GLY A 195 13.54 -8.99 -9.05
CA GLY A 195 13.40 -9.13 -10.51
C GLY A 195 13.06 -7.82 -11.22
N ILE A 196 12.35 -7.91 -12.36
CA ILE A 196 11.97 -6.75 -13.17
C ILE A 196 10.77 -6.05 -12.49
N PRO A 197 10.87 -4.74 -12.20
CA PRO A 197 9.77 -4.01 -11.57
C PRO A 197 8.51 -3.97 -12.42
N ASN A 198 7.36 -4.14 -11.78
CA ASN A 198 6.05 -3.95 -12.42
C ASN A 198 5.53 -2.50 -12.29
N ASN A 199 6.00 -1.74 -11.29
CA ASN A 199 5.62 -0.36 -11.05
C ASN A 199 6.52 0.61 -11.85
N LEU A 200 5.97 1.78 -12.21
CA LEU A 200 6.65 2.76 -13.06
C LEU A 200 7.96 3.25 -12.45
N VAL A 201 7.93 3.79 -11.22
CA VAL A 201 9.10 4.48 -10.63
C VAL A 201 10.29 3.55 -10.39
N PRO A 202 10.15 2.34 -9.78
CA PRO A 202 11.30 1.45 -9.68
C PRO A 202 11.80 0.95 -11.04
N TYR A 203 10.93 0.89 -12.08
CA TYR A 203 11.37 0.60 -13.46
C TYR A 203 12.22 1.77 -14.01
N VAL A 204 11.73 3.01 -13.89
CA VAL A 204 12.46 4.23 -14.28
C VAL A 204 13.80 4.31 -13.55
N ALA A 205 13.85 3.99 -12.26
CA ALA A 205 15.10 3.96 -11.49
C ALA A 205 16.10 2.94 -12.04
N GLN A 206 15.64 1.75 -12.47
CA GLN A 206 16.52 0.75 -13.10
C GLN A 206 17.02 1.20 -14.49
N VAL A 207 16.24 1.95 -15.24
CA VAL A 207 16.69 2.59 -16.49
C VAL A 207 17.73 3.66 -16.19
N ALA A 208 17.48 4.53 -15.21
CA ALA A 208 18.40 5.60 -14.82
C ALA A 208 19.80 5.10 -14.43
N ILE A 209 19.91 3.93 -13.80
CA ILE A 209 21.19 3.30 -13.41
C ILE A 209 21.74 2.35 -14.49
N GLY A 210 21.08 2.23 -15.66
CA GLY A 210 21.54 1.42 -16.79
C GLY A 210 21.31 -0.10 -16.65
N LYS A 211 20.46 -0.54 -15.71
CA LYS A 211 20.06 -1.96 -15.61
C LYS A 211 19.02 -2.35 -16.67
N LEU A 212 18.20 -1.41 -17.11
CA LEU A 212 17.23 -1.57 -18.18
C LEU A 212 17.47 -0.52 -19.27
N GLU A 213 17.09 -0.85 -20.51
CA GLU A 213 17.40 -0.03 -21.68
C GLU A 213 16.52 1.23 -21.77
N CYS A 214 15.21 1.07 -21.65
CA CYS A 214 14.25 2.18 -21.78
C CYS A 214 12.95 1.87 -21.05
N VAL A 215 12.17 2.91 -20.78
CA VAL A 215 10.84 2.80 -20.18
C VAL A 215 9.79 2.53 -21.24
N GLY A 216 8.93 1.53 -21.05
CA GLY A 216 7.74 1.33 -21.89
C GLY A 216 6.59 2.22 -21.40
N VAL A 217 6.15 3.18 -22.24
CA VAL A 217 4.96 4.00 -22.00
C VAL A 217 3.77 3.36 -22.72
N PHE A 218 2.78 2.88 -21.96
CA PHE A 218 1.67 2.09 -22.49
C PHE A 218 0.47 2.98 -22.86
N GLY A 219 0.35 3.28 -24.16
CA GLY A 219 -0.64 4.20 -24.74
C GLY A 219 -0.18 5.67 -24.69
N ASN A 220 -0.47 6.38 -25.78
CA ASN A 220 -0.29 7.83 -25.91
C ASN A 220 -1.52 8.49 -26.58
N ASP A 221 -2.65 7.81 -26.48
CA ASP A 221 -3.91 8.17 -27.13
C ASP A 221 -5.08 8.20 -26.13
N TYR A 222 -4.79 8.30 -24.81
CA TYR A 222 -5.80 8.55 -23.78
C TYR A 222 -6.31 10.00 -23.87
N ASP A 223 -7.53 10.22 -23.42
CA ASP A 223 -8.09 11.57 -23.24
C ASP A 223 -7.49 12.23 -21.97
N THR A 224 -6.23 12.65 -22.11
CA THR A 224 -5.39 13.27 -21.09
C THR A 224 -4.49 14.31 -21.73
N PRO A 225 -3.89 15.26 -20.97
CA PRO A 225 -3.13 16.36 -21.54
C PRO A 225 -1.99 15.98 -22.50
N ASP A 226 -1.30 14.86 -22.26
CA ASP A 226 -0.19 14.37 -23.09
C ASP A 226 -0.49 13.01 -23.74
N GLY A 227 -1.72 12.53 -23.62
CA GLY A 227 -2.15 11.24 -24.16
C GLY A 227 -1.76 10.03 -23.33
N THR A 228 -0.97 10.18 -22.25
CA THR A 228 -0.58 9.06 -21.38
C THR A 228 -1.45 8.97 -20.14
N GLY A 229 -1.46 7.82 -19.46
CA GLY A 229 -2.31 7.61 -18.30
C GLY A 229 -1.95 8.52 -17.13
N VAL A 230 -2.97 9.09 -16.46
CA VAL A 230 -2.81 9.99 -15.30
C VAL A 230 -3.12 9.25 -14.01
N ARG A 231 -2.23 9.36 -13.03
CA ARG A 231 -2.35 8.71 -11.71
C ARG A 231 -2.03 9.69 -10.59
N ASP A 232 -2.58 9.43 -9.42
CA ASP A 232 -2.20 10.10 -8.18
C ASP A 232 -0.99 9.37 -7.59
N TYR A 233 0.16 10.00 -7.65
CA TYR A 233 1.37 9.49 -7.02
C TYR A 233 1.52 10.11 -5.65
N ILE A 234 1.67 9.25 -4.63
CA ILE A 234 1.83 9.66 -3.24
C ILE A 234 3.19 9.22 -2.70
N HIS A 235 3.87 10.12 -2.00
CA HIS A 235 5.14 9.76 -1.38
C HIS A 235 4.91 8.72 -0.27
N VAL A 236 5.73 7.66 -0.27
CA VAL A 236 5.59 6.52 0.67
C VAL A 236 5.63 6.94 2.14
N VAL A 237 6.37 8.02 2.48
CA VAL A 237 6.42 8.56 3.85
C VAL A 237 5.10 9.23 4.22
N ASP A 238 4.45 9.98 3.31
CA ASP A 238 3.12 10.53 3.56
C ASP A 238 2.09 9.41 3.74
N LEU A 239 2.17 8.37 2.91
CA LEU A 239 1.32 7.19 3.06
C LEU A 239 1.54 6.51 4.41
N ALA A 240 2.80 6.32 4.84
CA ALA A 240 3.14 5.76 6.15
C ALA A 240 2.55 6.59 7.31
N LYS A 241 2.64 7.92 7.24
CA LYS A 241 1.99 8.83 8.20
C LYS A 241 0.47 8.70 8.20
N GLY A 242 -0.14 8.39 7.07
CA GLY A 242 -1.58 8.09 6.98
C GLY A 242 -1.97 6.87 7.82
N HIS A 243 -1.11 5.83 7.88
CA HIS A 243 -1.33 4.68 8.75
C HIS A 243 -1.22 5.02 10.24
N VAL A 244 -0.25 5.86 10.60
CA VAL A 244 -0.13 6.36 11.97
C VAL A 244 -1.36 7.18 12.36
N ALA A 245 -1.86 8.02 11.47
CA ALA A 245 -3.09 8.78 11.69
C ALA A 245 -4.32 7.87 11.85
N ALA A 246 -4.40 6.78 11.06
CA ALA A 246 -5.46 5.77 11.18
C ALA A 246 -5.39 5.05 12.55
N ILE A 247 -4.21 4.65 13.02
CA ILE A 247 -4.05 4.06 14.37
C ILE A 247 -4.53 5.04 15.45
N LYS A 248 -4.10 6.30 15.40
CA LYS A 248 -4.54 7.34 16.36
C LYS A 248 -6.05 7.59 16.34
N LYS A 249 -6.68 7.48 15.19
CA LYS A 249 -8.15 7.56 15.04
C LYS A 249 -8.81 6.35 15.69
N MET A 250 -8.28 5.16 15.43
CA MET A 250 -8.78 3.89 15.94
C MET A 250 -8.74 3.81 17.47
N GLU A 251 -7.69 4.35 18.11
CA GLU A 251 -7.59 4.43 19.57
C GLU A 251 -8.78 5.16 20.23
N LYS A 252 -9.32 6.15 19.52
CA LYS A 252 -10.43 7.00 19.97
C LYS A 252 -11.80 6.49 19.52
N SER A 253 -11.87 5.43 18.73
CA SER A 253 -13.10 4.87 18.18
C SER A 253 -13.70 3.86 19.14
N GLU A 254 -15.03 3.82 19.21
CA GLU A 254 -15.78 2.80 19.95
C GLU A 254 -16.04 1.53 19.13
N GLY A 255 -15.86 1.61 17.82
CA GLY A 255 -16.09 0.54 16.84
C GLY A 255 -16.47 1.13 15.48
N GLY A 256 -16.61 0.27 14.47
CA GLY A 256 -17.07 0.66 13.15
C GLY A 256 -16.12 0.36 12.02
N VAL A 257 -16.62 0.56 10.80
CA VAL A 257 -15.83 0.50 9.56
C VAL A 257 -15.69 1.91 9.02
N GLN A 258 -14.47 2.33 8.77
CA GLN A 258 -14.16 3.64 8.21
C GLN A 258 -13.26 3.46 6.98
N ILE A 259 -13.54 4.23 5.94
CA ILE A 259 -12.85 4.15 4.64
C ILE A 259 -12.23 5.50 4.36
N TYR A 260 -10.95 5.52 3.94
CA TYR A 260 -10.23 6.73 3.56
C TYR A 260 -9.41 6.54 2.30
N ASN A 261 -9.51 7.49 1.39
CA ASN A 261 -8.59 7.60 0.26
C ASN A 261 -7.28 8.26 0.71
N LEU A 262 -6.16 7.60 0.45
CA LEU A 262 -4.84 8.16 0.69
C LEU A 262 -4.16 8.46 -0.66
N GLY A 263 -4.30 9.70 -1.09
CA GLY A 263 -3.70 10.28 -2.28
C GLY A 263 -3.33 11.74 -2.05
N THR A 264 -2.77 12.38 -3.05
CA THR A 264 -2.39 13.79 -3.00
C THR A 264 -3.50 14.73 -3.49
N GLY A 265 -4.50 14.19 -4.19
CA GLY A 265 -5.51 14.96 -4.91
C GLY A 265 -5.01 15.56 -6.23
N LYS A 266 -3.83 15.16 -6.68
CA LYS A 266 -3.21 15.62 -7.94
C LYS A 266 -2.91 14.44 -8.84
N GLY A 267 -3.30 14.58 -10.11
CA GLY A 267 -2.95 13.62 -11.14
C GLY A 267 -1.67 14.05 -11.86
N TYR A 268 -0.76 13.09 -12.06
CA TYR A 268 0.42 13.25 -12.91
C TYR A 268 0.41 12.19 -14.01
N SER A 269 0.81 12.57 -15.19
CA SER A 269 0.92 11.64 -16.33
C SER A 269 2.17 10.76 -16.19
N VAL A 270 2.23 9.69 -16.98
CA VAL A 270 3.43 8.85 -17.06
C VAL A 270 4.63 9.67 -17.53
N LEU A 271 4.44 10.58 -18.49
CA LEU A 271 5.51 11.44 -18.99
C LEU A 271 5.94 12.49 -17.96
N ASP A 272 5.02 13.05 -17.15
CA ASP A 272 5.37 13.93 -16.03
C ASP A 272 6.36 13.25 -15.08
N VAL A 273 6.08 12.00 -14.70
CA VAL A 273 6.96 11.23 -13.81
C VAL A 273 8.33 10.98 -14.45
N ILE A 274 8.38 10.59 -15.73
CA ILE A 274 9.64 10.37 -16.45
C ILE A 274 10.45 11.67 -16.53
N HIS A 275 9.82 12.80 -16.84
CA HIS A 275 10.48 14.09 -16.94
C HIS A 275 10.98 14.58 -15.55
N ALA A 276 10.16 14.45 -14.50
CA ALA A 276 10.58 14.80 -13.14
C ALA A 276 11.78 13.95 -12.69
N PHE A 277 11.76 12.65 -12.98
CA PHE A 277 12.86 11.75 -12.66
C PHE A 277 14.14 12.09 -13.46
N SER A 278 13.99 12.39 -14.77
CA SER A 278 15.10 12.84 -15.64
C SER A 278 15.76 14.10 -15.08
N LYS A 279 14.95 15.08 -14.66
CA LYS A 279 15.43 16.31 -14.02
C LYS A 279 16.17 16.03 -12.72
N ALA A 280 15.62 15.17 -11.85
CA ALA A 280 16.21 14.84 -10.56
C ALA A 280 17.55 14.10 -10.69
N CYS A 281 17.67 13.17 -11.64
CA CYS A 281 18.94 12.42 -11.83
C CYS A 281 19.94 13.10 -12.79
N GLY A 282 19.58 14.24 -13.42
CA GLY A 282 20.41 14.96 -14.38
C GLY A 282 20.71 14.19 -15.66
N LYS A 283 19.86 13.24 -16.02
CA LYS A 283 19.99 12.39 -17.22
C LYS A 283 18.64 12.28 -17.91
N GLU A 284 18.65 12.26 -19.24
CA GLU A 284 17.47 11.88 -20.00
C GLU A 284 17.14 10.40 -19.78
N ILE A 285 15.89 10.11 -19.44
CA ILE A 285 15.40 8.73 -19.29
C ILE A 285 14.77 8.31 -20.63
N PRO A 286 15.36 7.38 -21.37
CA PRO A 286 14.83 6.93 -22.64
C PRO A 286 13.53 6.16 -22.44
N TYR A 287 12.54 6.42 -23.30
CA TYR A 287 11.28 5.69 -23.32
C TYR A 287 10.79 5.39 -24.73
N VAL A 288 9.91 4.40 -24.83
CA VAL A 288 9.24 4.02 -26.08
C VAL A 288 7.74 3.87 -25.85
N ILE A 289 6.96 4.35 -26.79
CA ILE A 289 5.50 4.18 -26.75
C ILE A 289 5.16 2.74 -27.12
N LYS A 290 4.31 2.12 -26.34
CA LYS A 290 3.77 0.78 -26.53
C LYS A 290 2.24 0.82 -26.59
N PRO A 291 1.58 -0.19 -27.18
CA PRO A 291 0.13 -0.31 -27.13
C PRO A 291 -0.41 -0.26 -25.68
N ARG A 292 -1.66 0.23 -25.52
CA ARG A 292 -2.34 0.23 -24.21
C ARG A 292 -2.34 -1.17 -23.60
N ARG A 293 -2.20 -1.24 -22.29
CA ARG A 293 -2.42 -2.50 -21.54
C ARG A 293 -3.91 -2.71 -21.35
N PRO A 294 -4.41 -3.95 -21.47
CA PRO A 294 -5.80 -4.25 -21.11
C PRO A 294 -6.11 -3.85 -19.66
N GLY A 295 -7.23 -3.15 -19.48
CA GLY A 295 -7.69 -2.73 -18.15
C GLY A 295 -7.07 -1.44 -17.60
N ASP A 296 -6.15 -0.77 -18.33
CA ASP A 296 -5.68 0.57 -17.95
C ASP A 296 -6.79 1.61 -18.23
N ILE A 297 -6.99 2.51 -17.27
CA ILE A 297 -7.92 3.65 -17.36
C ILE A 297 -7.14 4.94 -17.62
N ALA A 298 -7.80 5.93 -18.23
CA ALA A 298 -7.17 7.20 -18.60
C ALA A 298 -6.70 7.98 -17.35
N THR A 299 -7.58 8.18 -16.38
CA THR A 299 -7.34 9.06 -15.22
C THR A 299 -7.82 8.43 -13.92
N CYS A 300 -6.96 8.49 -12.88
CA CYS A 300 -7.30 8.00 -11.54
C CYS A 300 -6.54 8.81 -10.49
N TYR A 301 -7.24 9.73 -9.78
CA TYR A 301 -6.68 10.47 -8.64
C TYR A 301 -7.76 10.72 -7.57
N ALA A 302 -7.29 10.87 -6.32
CA ALA A 302 -8.13 10.98 -5.14
C ALA A 302 -8.76 12.35 -4.95
N ASP A 303 -9.84 12.38 -4.17
CA ASP A 303 -10.17 13.48 -3.28
C ASP A 303 -9.79 13.04 -1.84
N PRO A 304 -8.74 13.61 -1.21
CA PRO A 304 -8.32 13.23 0.13
C PRO A 304 -9.01 14.05 1.24
N SER A 305 -10.04 14.81 0.93
CA SER A 305 -10.69 15.75 1.86
C SER A 305 -11.22 15.08 3.12
N LYS A 306 -11.73 13.85 3.01
CA LYS A 306 -12.22 13.07 4.15
C LYS A 306 -11.08 12.68 5.09
N ALA A 307 -9.96 12.20 4.56
CA ALA A 307 -8.78 11.87 5.35
C ALA A 307 -8.23 13.11 6.07
N LYS A 308 -8.21 14.27 5.41
CA LYS A 308 -7.83 15.55 6.02
C LYS A 308 -8.77 15.95 7.16
N ALA A 309 -10.07 15.87 6.96
CA ALA A 309 -11.06 16.29 7.95
C ALA A 309 -11.12 15.36 9.17
N GLU A 310 -11.04 14.04 8.97
CA GLU A 310 -11.32 13.05 10.02
C GLU A 310 -10.05 12.44 10.64
N LEU A 311 -8.96 12.31 9.88
CA LEU A 311 -7.67 11.81 10.37
C LEU A 311 -6.70 12.96 10.73
N GLY A 312 -6.96 14.19 10.28
CA GLY A 312 -6.02 15.31 10.36
C GLY A 312 -4.77 15.08 9.50
N TRP A 313 -4.90 14.27 8.45
CA TRP A 313 -3.81 13.87 7.58
C TRP A 313 -3.96 14.47 6.18
N GLU A 314 -2.83 14.92 5.62
CA GLU A 314 -2.71 15.29 4.22
C GLU A 314 -1.32 14.93 3.69
N ALA A 315 -1.21 14.71 2.39
CA ALA A 315 0.07 14.51 1.73
C ALA A 315 0.79 15.85 1.56
N HIS A 316 2.10 15.87 1.83
CA HIS A 316 2.92 17.08 1.79
C HIS A 316 3.94 17.08 0.65
N TYR A 317 4.44 15.89 0.25
CA TYR A 317 5.45 15.78 -0.80
C TYR A 317 4.81 15.91 -2.18
N GLY A 318 5.43 16.72 -3.05
CA GLY A 318 5.08 16.84 -4.46
C GLY A 318 5.95 15.96 -5.35
N ILE A 319 5.70 16.00 -6.67
CA ILE A 319 6.42 15.17 -7.66
C ILE A 319 7.94 15.43 -7.66
N GLU A 320 8.36 16.64 -7.31
CA GLU A 320 9.78 17.03 -7.27
C GLU A 320 10.53 16.37 -6.11
N GLU A 321 9.85 16.09 -4.98
CA GLU A 321 10.43 15.40 -3.83
C GLU A 321 10.31 13.88 -3.92
N MET A 322 9.37 13.36 -4.70
CA MET A 322 9.13 11.94 -4.91
C MET A 322 10.21 11.28 -5.76
#